data_003cae2eaeb412d27284a47082a16b59
#
_entry.id   003cae2eaeb412d27284a47082a16b59
#
_cell.length_a   1.000
_cell.length_b   1.000
_cell.length_c   1.000
_cell.angle_alpha   90.00
_cell.angle_beta   90.00
_cell.angle_gamma   90.00
#
_symmetry.space_group_name_H-M   'P 1'
#
loop_
_entity.id
_entity.type
_entity.pdbx_description
1 polymer ?
#
loop_
_entity_poly.entity_id
_entity_poly.type
_entity_poly.pdbx_seq_one_letter_code
_entity_poly.pdbx_strand_id
1 'polypeptide(L)'
;MSGTPHDYYSRSHHHDGDHDHAHDHDHEPHNPANEHDNGPPGEYEIMSRAMQELLEQKGIITAEQVRQRMELFDEEFPYHGAQVVARAWLDPAFKQRLLADGRAACAEMGTMLEAERLIAVENTPQVHNVIVCTLCSCYPRALLGMPPTWYKSRNYRSRVVFEPRAVLKEFGTELPDSVTVRVHDSNADMRYLVVPMRPQGTEGWSEEKLAGIITRDSLVGVTVPTAQA
;
A
#
# COMPACT_ATOMS: atom_id res chain seq x y z
N MET A 1 -33.33 -13.44 -48.45
CA MET A 1 -33.79 -12.13 -47.98
C MET A 1 -32.74 -11.59 -47.02
N SER A 2 -32.05 -10.60 -47.51
CA SER A 2 -30.87 -9.92 -46.97
C SER A 2 -31.25 -8.91 -45.88
N GLY A 3 -30.51 -8.89 -44.82
CA GLY A 3 -30.58 -7.86 -43.81
C GLY A 3 -29.16 -7.55 -43.35
N THR A 4 -28.63 -6.42 -43.78
CA THR A 4 -27.31 -5.85 -43.49
C THR A 4 -27.23 -5.26 -42.08
N PRO A 5 -26.05 -5.28 -41.43
CA PRO A 5 -25.85 -4.64 -40.15
C PRO A 5 -25.65 -3.12 -40.30
N HIS A 6 -26.25 -2.36 -39.41
CA HIS A 6 -26.16 -0.91 -39.31
C HIS A 6 -24.79 -0.47 -38.83
N ASP A 7 -24.14 0.36 -39.63
CA ASP A 7 -22.98 1.19 -39.30
C ASP A 7 -23.37 2.26 -38.27
N TYR A 8 -22.69 2.23 -37.16
CA TYR A 8 -22.71 3.30 -36.15
C TYR A 8 -21.29 3.82 -35.93
N TYR A 9 -20.75 4.56 -36.89
CA TYR A 9 -19.60 5.44 -36.67
C TYR A 9 -19.49 6.41 -37.84
N SER A 10 -20.00 7.64 -37.67
CA SER A 10 -19.35 8.88 -38.12
C SER A 10 -20.21 10.11 -37.76
N ARG A 11 -19.78 10.85 -36.78
CA ARG A 11 -20.00 12.28 -36.71
C ARG A 11 -18.72 12.93 -36.19
N SER A 12 -17.92 13.39 -37.12
CA SER A 12 -16.89 14.36 -36.92
C SER A 12 -17.55 15.70 -36.55
N HIS A 13 -17.29 16.18 -35.33
CA HIS A 13 -17.47 17.58 -34.98
C HIS A 13 -16.08 18.22 -34.85
N HIS A 14 -15.71 19.01 -35.86
CA HIS A 14 -14.69 20.01 -35.75
C HIS A 14 -15.19 21.04 -34.74
N HIS A 15 -14.46 21.27 -33.68
CA HIS A 15 -14.50 22.51 -32.92
C HIS A 15 -13.06 23.03 -32.86
N ASP A 16 -12.79 23.99 -33.73
CA ASP A 16 -11.72 24.94 -33.53
C ASP A 16 -12.08 25.84 -32.35
N GLY A 17 -11.21 25.88 -31.38
CA GLY A 17 -11.33 26.73 -30.19
C GLY A 17 -10.04 26.62 -29.39
N ASP A 18 -9.02 27.38 -29.83
CA ASP A 18 -7.86 27.75 -29.00
C ASP A 18 -8.36 28.40 -27.71
N HIS A 19 -8.24 27.71 -26.60
CA HIS A 19 -8.19 28.27 -25.28
C HIS A 19 -7.01 27.70 -24.54
N ASP A 20 -5.86 28.38 -24.73
CA ASP A 20 -4.72 28.33 -23.81
C ASP A 20 -5.18 28.80 -22.43
N HIS A 21 -5.62 27.91 -21.59
CA HIS A 21 -5.67 28.08 -20.15
C HIS A 21 -4.51 27.34 -19.53
N ALA A 22 -3.35 28.03 -19.48
CA ALA A 22 -2.30 27.68 -18.56
C ALA A 22 -2.87 27.84 -17.13
N HIS A 23 -3.45 26.78 -16.58
CA HIS A 23 -3.67 26.68 -15.15
C HIS A 23 -2.34 26.33 -14.51
N ASP A 24 -1.62 27.40 -14.14
CA ASP A 24 -0.50 27.32 -13.20
C ASP A 24 -1.10 26.91 -11.84
N HIS A 25 -1.21 25.60 -11.62
CA HIS A 25 -1.53 25.08 -10.31
C HIS A 25 -0.24 25.09 -9.53
N ASP A 26 -0.03 26.13 -8.72
CA ASP A 26 0.90 26.11 -7.59
C ASP A 26 0.52 24.92 -6.70
N HIS A 27 1.12 23.78 -6.99
CA HIS A 27 1.03 22.60 -6.12
C HIS A 27 1.93 22.88 -4.92
N GLU A 28 1.34 23.35 -3.82
CA GLU A 28 2.01 23.24 -2.52
C GLU A 28 2.43 21.78 -2.33
N PRO A 29 3.64 21.51 -1.80
CA PRO A 29 4.09 20.15 -1.57
C PRO A 29 3.14 19.49 -0.58
N HIS A 30 2.30 18.57 -1.07
CA HIS A 30 1.41 17.77 -0.23
C HIS A 30 2.25 16.89 0.69
N ASN A 31 2.14 17.10 1.98
CA ASN A 31 2.64 16.16 2.96
C ASN A 31 1.64 14.99 3.07
N PRO A 32 1.98 13.78 2.60
CA PRO A 32 1.06 12.64 2.59
C PRO A 32 0.57 12.27 4.01
N ALA A 33 1.36 12.59 5.04
CA ALA A 33 0.98 12.36 6.44
C ALA A 33 -0.17 13.30 6.91
N ASN A 34 -0.41 14.41 6.21
CA ASN A 34 -1.46 15.37 6.54
C ASN A 34 -2.70 15.29 5.63
N GLU A 35 -2.71 14.38 4.67
CA GLU A 35 -3.91 14.12 3.87
C GLU A 35 -4.99 13.42 4.70
N HIS A 36 -5.64 14.18 5.55
CA HIS A 36 -7.03 13.93 5.83
C HIS A 36 -7.76 14.27 4.53
N ASP A 37 -8.48 13.31 3.98
CA ASP A 37 -9.44 13.55 2.90
C ASP A 37 -10.55 14.44 3.49
N ASN A 38 -10.25 15.76 3.57
CA ASN A 38 -11.13 16.78 4.17
C ASN A 38 -12.30 17.14 3.25
N GLY A 39 -12.49 16.37 2.18
CA GLY A 39 -13.68 16.46 1.35
C GLY A 39 -14.94 15.99 2.10
N PRO A 40 -16.13 16.34 1.65
CA PRO A 40 -17.36 15.75 2.16
C PRO A 40 -17.27 14.22 2.00
N PRO A 41 -17.83 13.43 2.95
CA PRO A 41 -17.75 11.98 2.91
C PRO A 41 -18.29 11.46 1.58
N GLY A 42 -17.55 10.56 0.94
CA GLY A 42 -17.95 9.95 -0.31
C GLY A 42 -19.22 9.08 -0.15
N GLU A 43 -19.93 8.82 -1.25
CA GLU A 43 -21.17 8.03 -1.25
C GLU A 43 -21.00 6.69 -0.53
N TYR A 44 -19.90 5.97 -0.77
CA TYR A 44 -19.63 4.68 -0.12
C TYR A 44 -19.29 4.82 1.36
N GLU A 45 -18.71 5.92 1.78
CA GLU A 45 -18.48 6.20 3.19
C GLU A 45 -19.79 6.45 3.94
N ILE A 46 -20.68 7.24 3.34
CA ILE A 46 -22.03 7.49 3.86
C ILE A 46 -22.79 6.16 3.94
N MET A 47 -22.74 5.35 2.89
CA MET A 47 -23.39 4.04 2.85
C MET A 47 -22.84 3.08 3.92
N SER A 48 -21.54 3.04 4.13
CA SER A 48 -20.90 2.20 5.14
C SER A 48 -21.32 2.60 6.55
N ARG A 49 -21.38 3.91 6.84
CA ARG A 49 -21.87 4.43 8.12
C ARG A 49 -23.34 4.10 8.34
N ALA A 50 -24.18 4.33 7.34
CA ALA A 50 -25.59 4.00 7.40
C ALA A 50 -25.85 2.49 7.62
N MET A 51 -25.03 1.64 6.99
CA MET A 51 -25.09 0.18 7.20
C MET A 51 -24.70 -0.19 8.64
N GLN A 52 -23.62 0.38 9.18
CA GLN A 52 -23.21 0.16 10.56
C GLN A 52 -24.31 0.58 11.53
N GLU A 53 -24.85 1.79 11.40
CA GLU A 53 -25.94 2.30 12.23
C GLU A 53 -27.18 1.40 12.18
N LEU A 54 -27.54 0.91 10.99
CA LEU A 54 -28.68 -0.01 10.83
C LEU A 54 -28.45 -1.35 11.53
N LEU A 55 -27.23 -1.89 11.49
CA LEU A 55 -26.87 -3.14 12.17
C LEU A 55 -26.88 -2.95 13.70
N GLU A 56 -26.43 -1.80 14.19
CA GLU A 56 -26.50 -1.43 15.60
C GLU A 56 -27.95 -1.27 16.07
N GLN A 57 -28.79 -0.56 15.32
CA GLN A 57 -30.23 -0.41 15.61
C GLN A 57 -30.98 -1.74 15.63
N LYS A 58 -30.59 -2.68 14.80
CA LYS A 58 -31.14 -4.05 14.77
C LYS A 58 -30.58 -4.95 15.87
N GLY A 59 -29.61 -4.49 16.66
CA GLY A 59 -28.95 -5.27 17.69
C GLY A 59 -28.11 -6.43 17.17
N ILE A 60 -27.70 -6.40 15.90
CA ILE A 60 -26.85 -7.43 15.28
C ILE A 60 -25.41 -7.26 15.71
N ILE A 61 -24.96 -6.02 15.82
CA ILE A 61 -23.64 -5.61 16.34
C ILE A 61 -23.83 -4.49 17.37
N THR A 62 -22.78 -4.21 18.13
CA THR A 62 -22.70 -3.02 19.01
C THR A 62 -21.51 -2.16 18.59
N ALA A 63 -21.59 -0.85 18.83
CA ALA A 63 -20.46 0.07 18.61
C ALA A 63 -19.20 -0.40 19.36
N GLU A 64 -19.38 -0.97 20.55
CA GLU A 64 -18.29 -1.53 21.36
C GLU A 64 -17.62 -2.74 20.67
N GLN A 65 -18.39 -3.64 20.07
CA GLN A 65 -17.82 -4.76 19.31
C GLN A 65 -17.04 -4.30 18.09
N VAL A 66 -17.52 -3.25 17.41
CA VAL A 66 -16.80 -2.65 16.28
C VAL A 66 -15.47 -2.04 16.76
N ARG A 67 -15.51 -1.25 17.85
CA ARG A 67 -14.32 -0.65 18.44
C ARG A 67 -13.30 -1.69 18.89
N GLN A 68 -13.72 -2.71 19.64
CA GLN A 68 -12.86 -3.80 20.08
C GLN A 68 -12.23 -4.55 18.89
N ARG A 69 -12.99 -4.75 17.82
CA ARG A 69 -12.45 -5.41 16.63
C ARG A 69 -11.41 -4.56 15.92
N MET A 70 -11.59 -3.24 15.88
CA MET A 70 -10.60 -2.31 15.33
C MET A 70 -9.33 -2.28 16.19
N GLU A 71 -9.47 -2.21 17.52
CA GLU A 71 -8.35 -2.23 18.46
C GLU A 71 -7.52 -3.52 18.35
N LEU A 72 -8.17 -4.68 18.26
CA LEU A 72 -7.49 -5.95 18.03
C LEU A 72 -6.66 -5.95 16.74
N PHE A 73 -7.15 -5.33 15.68
CA PHE A 73 -6.38 -5.22 14.43
C PHE A 73 -5.17 -4.29 14.59
N ASP A 74 -5.26 -3.27 15.41
CA ASP A 74 -4.15 -2.34 15.65
C ASP A 74 -3.09 -2.93 16.61
N GLU A 75 -3.49 -3.77 17.56
CA GLU A 75 -2.60 -4.38 18.55
C GLU A 75 -1.91 -5.65 18.06
N GLU A 76 -2.61 -6.49 17.30
CA GLU A 76 -2.09 -7.82 16.90
C GLU A 76 -1.19 -7.81 15.65
N PHE A 77 -1.40 -6.88 14.72
CA PHE A 77 -0.83 -7.03 13.38
C PHE A 77 0.37 -6.15 12.98
N PRO A 78 0.68 -5.01 13.62
CA PRO A 78 1.70 -4.11 13.08
C PRO A 78 3.12 -4.67 13.11
N TYR A 79 3.40 -5.69 13.92
CA TYR A 79 4.76 -6.19 14.17
C TYR A 79 5.13 -7.45 13.37
N HIS A 80 4.18 -8.20 12.86
CA HIS A 80 4.48 -9.46 12.17
C HIS A 80 5.29 -9.25 10.90
N GLY A 81 4.97 -8.24 10.10
CA GLY A 81 5.74 -7.90 8.90
C GLY A 81 7.17 -7.49 9.21
N ALA A 82 7.39 -6.72 10.28
CA ALA A 82 8.72 -6.33 10.73
C ALA A 82 9.56 -7.54 11.19
N GLN A 83 8.96 -8.48 11.94
CA GLN A 83 9.60 -9.71 12.36
C GLN A 83 9.96 -10.61 11.17
N VAL A 84 9.04 -10.76 10.19
CA VAL A 84 9.28 -11.54 8.96
C VAL A 84 10.47 -10.97 8.19
N VAL A 85 10.57 -9.65 8.05
CA VAL A 85 11.68 -9.02 7.34
C VAL A 85 12.97 -9.05 8.15
N ALA A 86 12.94 -8.83 9.46
CA ALA A 86 14.10 -8.96 10.33
C ALA A 86 14.69 -10.39 10.25
N ARG A 87 13.83 -11.41 10.28
CA ARG A 87 14.22 -12.80 10.06
C ARG A 87 14.84 -13.00 8.68
N ALA A 88 14.25 -12.44 7.63
CA ALA A 88 14.80 -12.54 6.27
C ALA A 88 16.17 -11.87 6.12
N TRP A 89 16.47 -10.82 6.90
CA TRP A 89 17.78 -10.19 6.93
C TRP A 89 18.86 -11.05 7.62
N LEU A 90 18.47 -11.89 8.59
CA LEU A 90 19.38 -12.73 9.37
C LEU A 90 19.52 -14.14 8.78
N ASP A 91 18.51 -14.65 8.13
CA ASP A 91 18.46 -15.99 7.56
C ASP A 91 18.24 -15.93 6.03
N PRO A 92 19.32 -16.05 5.24
CA PRO A 92 19.23 -16.04 3.78
C PRO A 92 18.37 -17.18 3.21
N ALA A 93 18.32 -18.33 3.88
CA ALA A 93 17.50 -19.46 3.44
C ALA A 93 16.02 -19.17 3.66
N PHE A 94 15.65 -18.56 4.79
CA PHE A 94 14.30 -18.07 5.04
C PHE A 94 13.91 -16.99 4.00
N LYS A 95 14.81 -16.04 3.73
CA LYS A 95 14.56 -15.00 2.71
C LYS A 95 14.26 -15.61 1.34
N GLN A 96 14.99 -16.63 0.92
CA GLN A 96 14.72 -17.31 -0.35
C GLN A 96 13.33 -17.95 -0.36
N ARG A 97 12.92 -18.59 0.74
CA ARG A 97 11.56 -19.15 0.86
C ARG A 97 10.49 -18.06 0.85
N LEU A 98 10.73 -16.95 1.56
CA LEU A 98 9.81 -15.80 1.58
C LEU A 98 9.59 -15.20 0.19
N LEU A 99 10.64 -15.08 -0.60
CA LEU A 99 10.57 -14.55 -1.98
C LEU A 99 9.92 -15.56 -2.94
N ALA A 100 10.05 -16.86 -2.68
CA ALA A 100 9.45 -17.90 -3.51
C ALA A 100 7.96 -18.12 -3.18
N ASP A 101 7.60 -18.17 -1.91
CA ASP A 101 6.23 -18.32 -1.40
C ASP A 101 6.08 -17.57 -0.07
N GLY A 102 5.64 -16.33 -0.16
CA GLY A 102 5.48 -15.46 1.02
C GLY A 102 4.48 -16.01 2.03
N ARG A 103 3.41 -16.66 1.57
CA ARG A 103 2.38 -17.23 2.45
C ARG A 103 2.94 -18.40 3.28
N ALA A 104 3.62 -19.32 2.63
CA ALA A 104 4.23 -20.47 3.32
C ALA A 104 5.29 -20.02 4.33
N ALA A 105 6.15 -19.08 3.95
CA ALA A 105 7.17 -18.53 4.84
C ALA A 105 6.59 -17.79 6.06
N CYS A 106 5.51 -17.01 5.88
CA CYS A 106 4.83 -16.38 7.02
C CYS A 106 4.20 -17.40 7.96
N ALA A 107 3.66 -18.50 7.44
CA ALA A 107 3.11 -19.58 8.24
C ALA A 107 4.18 -20.27 9.12
N GLU A 108 5.45 -20.38 8.67
CA GLU A 108 6.57 -20.85 9.47
C GLU A 108 6.79 -20.01 10.74
N MET A 109 6.42 -18.73 10.68
CA MET A 109 6.52 -17.80 11.80
C MET A 109 5.21 -17.64 12.59
N GLY A 110 4.22 -18.50 12.33
CA GLY A 110 2.93 -18.47 13.02
C GLY A 110 1.94 -17.44 12.50
N THR A 111 2.28 -16.69 11.43
CA THR A 111 1.38 -15.73 10.82
C THR A 111 0.56 -16.38 9.71
N MET A 112 -0.72 -16.60 10.00
CA MET A 112 -1.64 -17.20 9.04
C MET A 112 -2.24 -16.08 8.16
N LEU A 113 -1.96 -16.16 6.87
CA LEU A 113 -2.62 -15.32 5.86
C LEU A 113 -3.90 -16.02 5.38
N GLU A 114 -4.95 -15.26 5.17
CA GLU A 114 -6.23 -15.79 4.70
C GLU A 114 -6.10 -16.40 3.27
N ALA A 115 -6.98 -16.06 2.37
CA ALA A 115 -7.01 -16.68 1.05
C ALA A 115 -6.06 -16.04 0.02
N GLU A 116 -5.58 -14.82 0.30
CA GLU A 116 -4.74 -14.08 -0.64
C GLU A 116 -3.33 -14.66 -0.79
N ARG A 117 -2.79 -14.56 -2.00
CA ARG A 117 -1.40 -14.85 -2.30
C ARG A 117 -0.53 -13.68 -1.85
N LEU A 118 0.49 -13.93 -1.04
CA LEU A 118 1.51 -12.94 -0.67
C LEU A 118 2.73 -13.09 -1.59
N ILE A 119 3.13 -11.99 -2.21
CA ILE A 119 4.35 -11.88 -3.02
C ILE A 119 5.30 -10.93 -2.30
N ALA A 120 6.41 -11.46 -1.78
CA ALA A 120 7.49 -10.65 -1.25
C ALA A 120 8.38 -10.15 -2.40
N VAL A 121 8.73 -8.87 -2.38
CA VAL A 121 9.59 -8.20 -3.38
C VAL A 121 10.77 -7.55 -2.67
N GLU A 122 12.00 -7.93 -3.06
CA GLU A 122 13.21 -7.47 -2.41
C GLU A 122 13.74 -6.19 -3.06
N ASN A 123 14.06 -5.19 -2.24
CA ASN A 123 14.84 -4.03 -2.66
C ASN A 123 16.32 -4.41 -2.79
N THR A 124 16.93 -3.91 -3.85
CA THR A 124 18.37 -4.09 -4.14
C THR A 124 19.01 -2.73 -4.42
N PRO A 125 20.35 -2.64 -4.52
CA PRO A 125 21.00 -1.39 -4.92
C PRO A 125 20.54 -0.84 -6.27
N GLN A 126 19.92 -1.67 -7.13
CA GLN A 126 19.46 -1.30 -8.46
C GLN A 126 17.95 -1.15 -8.57
N VAL A 127 17.18 -1.71 -7.62
CA VAL A 127 15.71 -1.76 -7.68
C VAL A 127 15.11 -1.37 -6.34
N HIS A 128 14.20 -0.42 -6.37
CA HIS A 128 13.34 -0.07 -5.25
C HIS A 128 11.88 -0.37 -5.58
N ASN A 129 11.21 -1.12 -4.71
CA ASN A 129 9.86 -1.57 -4.90
C ASN A 129 8.90 -0.72 -4.05
N VAL A 130 7.73 -0.40 -4.60
CA VAL A 130 6.65 0.34 -3.92
C VAL A 130 5.34 -0.41 -4.18
N ILE A 131 4.46 -0.46 -3.19
CA ILE A 131 3.18 -1.14 -3.28
C ILE A 131 2.06 -0.11 -3.35
N VAL A 132 1.06 -0.42 -4.17
CA VAL A 132 -0.19 0.33 -4.28
C VAL A 132 -1.35 -0.64 -4.48
N CYS A 133 -2.58 -0.19 -4.26
CA CYS A 133 -3.77 -0.77 -4.87
C CYS A 133 -4.52 0.34 -5.60
N THR A 134 -4.49 0.34 -6.93
CA THR A 134 -5.10 1.39 -7.75
C THR A 134 -6.62 1.37 -7.68
N LEU A 135 -7.23 0.21 -7.41
CA LEU A 135 -8.69 0.05 -7.36
C LEU A 135 -9.31 0.45 -6.01
N CYS A 136 -8.68 0.03 -4.91
CA CYS A 136 -9.25 0.22 -3.57
C CYS A 136 -8.16 0.41 -2.52
N SER A 137 -7.99 -0.53 -1.60
CA SER A 137 -7.01 -0.48 -0.52
C SER A 137 -6.49 -1.88 -0.16
N CYS A 138 -6.33 -2.74 -1.18
CA CYS A 138 -5.79 -4.08 -1.00
C CYS A 138 -4.38 -4.04 -0.39
N TYR A 139 -4.23 -4.70 0.75
CA TYR A 139 -3.11 -4.52 1.66
C TYR A 139 -2.91 -5.78 2.51
N PRO A 140 -1.69 -6.24 2.79
CA PRO A 140 -1.47 -7.46 3.58
C PRO A 140 -1.69 -7.18 5.09
N ARG A 141 -2.96 -7.09 5.51
CA ARG A 141 -3.36 -6.66 6.87
C ARG A 141 -2.80 -7.53 7.97
N ALA A 142 -2.73 -8.83 7.76
CA ALA A 142 -2.16 -9.76 8.75
C ALA A 142 -0.68 -9.52 9.08
N LEU A 143 0.03 -8.77 8.22
CA LEU A 143 1.44 -8.43 8.41
C LEU A 143 1.65 -6.96 8.79
N LEU A 144 0.83 -6.06 8.28
CA LEU A 144 1.06 -4.63 8.34
C LEU A 144 -0.01 -3.87 9.14
N GLY A 145 -1.00 -4.57 9.68
CA GLY A 145 -2.14 -3.95 10.36
C GLY A 145 -3.11 -3.27 9.40
N MET A 146 -3.81 -2.25 9.87
CA MET A 146 -4.74 -1.49 9.03
C MET A 146 -3.99 -0.56 8.08
N PRO A 147 -4.44 -0.46 6.81
CA PRO A 147 -3.81 0.45 5.86
C PRO A 147 -3.96 1.91 6.34
N PRO A 148 -2.87 2.69 6.31
CA PRO A 148 -2.91 4.10 6.70
C PRO A 148 -3.80 4.90 5.74
N THR A 149 -4.26 6.07 6.20
CA THR A 149 -5.17 6.92 5.42
C THR A 149 -4.58 7.31 4.07
N TRP A 150 -3.29 7.68 4.06
CA TRP A 150 -2.60 8.05 2.82
C TRP A 150 -2.57 6.93 1.79
N TYR A 151 -2.42 5.64 2.21
CA TYR A 151 -2.41 4.48 1.30
C TYR A 151 -3.76 4.31 0.57
N LYS A 152 -4.85 4.71 1.21
CA LYS A 152 -6.21 4.66 0.65
C LYS A 152 -6.55 5.88 -0.20
N SER A 153 -5.80 6.98 -0.07
CA SER A 153 -6.08 8.23 -0.75
C SER A 153 -6.05 8.08 -2.28
N ARG A 154 -6.90 8.79 -2.98
CA ARG A 154 -6.90 8.82 -4.45
C ARG A 154 -5.60 9.41 -4.98
N ASN A 155 -5.05 10.39 -4.27
CA ASN A 155 -3.82 11.06 -4.63
C ASN A 155 -2.65 10.08 -4.66
N TYR A 156 -2.38 9.35 -3.56
CA TYR A 156 -1.35 8.32 -3.53
C TYR A 156 -1.55 7.28 -4.64
N ARG A 157 -2.76 6.73 -4.74
CA ARG A 157 -3.07 5.62 -5.65
C ARG A 157 -2.89 5.98 -7.13
N SER A 158 -3.22 7.22 -7.52
CA SER A 158 -3.02 7.67 -8.90
C SER A 158 -1.57 8.09 -9.14
N ARG A 159 -0.98 8.90 -8.27
CA ARG A 159 0.32 9.52 -8.50
C ARG A 159 1.48 8.52 -8.41
N VAL A 160 1.43 7.56 -7.50
CA VAL A 160 2.53 6.59 -7.33
C VAL A 160 2.79 5.77 -8.59
N VAL A 161 1.79 5.58 -9.45
CA VAL A 161 1.92 4.86 -10.72
C VAL A 161 2.62 5.71 -11.80
N PHE A 162 2.31 7.00 -11.84
CA PHE A 162 2.82 7.91 -12.89
C PHE A 162 4.11 8.62 -12.50
N GLU A 163 4.25 9.00 -11.24
CA GLU A 163 5.36 9.77 -10.72
C GLU A 163 5.89 9.20 -9.38
N PRO A 164 6.28 7.91 -9.32
CA PRO A 164 6.63 7.25 -8.06
C PRO A 164 7.78 7.95 -7.33
N ARG A 165 8.74 8.54 -8.05
CA ARG A 165 9.88 9.25 -7.44
C ARG A 165 9.45 10.52 -6.73
N ALA A 166 8.50 11.27 -7.29
CA ALA A 166 7.96 12.47 -6.64
C ALA A 166 7.23 12.08 -5.36
N VAL A 167 6.39 11.04 -5.41
CA VAL A 167 5.70 10.50 -4.22
C VAL A 167 6.70 10.03 -3.17
N LEU A 168 7.74 9.25 -3.52
CA LEU A 168 8.77 8.81 -2.59
C LEU A 168 9.47 9.98 -1.90
N LYS A 169 9.77 11.05 -2.64
CA LYS A 169 10.38 12.25 -2.09
C LYS A 169 9.49 12.94 -1.03
N GLU A 170 8.18 12.94 -1.21
CA GLU A 170 7.23 13.46 -0.23
C GLU A 170 7.26 12.66 1.09
N PHE A 171 7.58 11.36 1.04
CA PHE A 171 7.86 10.52 2.21
C PHE A 171 9.30 10.61 2.73
N GLY A 172 10.12 11.51 2.17
CA GLY A 172 11.51 11.69 2.57
C GLY A 172 12.48 10.67 1.97
N THR A 173 12.06 9.90 0.96
CA THR A 173 12.89 8.90 0.28
C THR A 173 13.40 9.44 -1.05
N GLU A 174 14.68 9.83 -1.10
CA GLU A 174 15.36 10.23 -2.33
C GLU A 174 16.23 9.09 -2.84
N LEU A 175 16.02 8.69 -4.08
CA LEU A 175 16.74 7.59 -4.73
C LEU A 175 17.60 8.13 -5.87
N PRO A 176 18.85 7.62 -6.03
CA PRO A 176 19.67 7.92 -7.20
C PRO A 176 18.93 7.57 -8.51
N ASP A 177 19.21 8.31 -9.59
CA ASP A 177 18.59 8.06 -10.90
C ASP A 177 18.89 6.67 -11.45
N SER A 178 20.01 6.07 -11.05
CA SER A 178 20.42 4.73 -11.42
C SER A 178 19.54 3.62 -10.82
N VAL A 179 18.74 3.93 -9.78
CA VAL A 179 17.85 2.96 -9.13
C VAL A 179 16.52 2.90 -9.89
N THR A 180 16.10 1.74 -10.34
CA THR A 180 14.79 1.53 -10.95
C THR A 180 13.72 1.45 -9.87
N VAL A 181 12.70 2.31 -9.95
CA VAL A 181 11.50 2.19 -9.09
C VAL A 181 10.49 1.29 -9.77
N ARG A 182 10.04 0.25 -9.05
CA ARG A 182 8.99 -0.67 -9.50
C ARG A 182 7.75 -0.51 -8.62
N VAL A 183 6.62 -0.23 -9.24
CA VAL A 183 5.33 -0.12 -8.56
C VAL A 183 4.55 -1.42 -8.74
N HIS A 184 4.10 -2.01 -7.63
CA HIS A 184 3.35 -3.26 -7.61
C HIS A 184 1.91 -2.98 -7.20
N ASP A 185 0.97 -3.35 -8.07
CA ASP A 185 -0.46 -3.14 -7.86
C ASP A 185 -1.10 -4.37 -7.19
N SER A 186 -1.45 -4.22 -5.92
CA SER A 186 -2.17 -5.24 -5.15
C SER A 186 -3.64 -5.32 -5.59
N ASN A 187 -4.21 -6.51 -5.51
CA ASN A 187 -5.64 -6.73 -5.83
C ASN A 187 -6.28 -7.70 -4.81
N ALA A 188 -7.52 -8.13 -5.06
CA ALA A 188 -8.25 -9.01 -4.13
C ALA A 188 -7.53 -10.33 -3.85
N ASP A 189 -6.88 -10.91 -4.85
CA ASP A 189 -6.28 -12.24 -4.77
C ASP A 189 -4.79 -12.19 -4.42
N MET A 190 -4.16 -11.02 -4.55
CA MET A 190 -2.70 -10.88 -4.52
C MET A 190 -2.29 -9.64 -3.73
N ARG A 191 -1.43 -9.85 -2.74
CA ARG A 191 -0.84 -8.81 -1.90
C ARG A 191 0.67 -8.82 -2.05
N TYR A 192 1.28 -7.66 -1.89
CA TYR A 192 2.72 -7.52 -1.93
C TYR A 192 3.27 -7.12 -0.56
N LEU A 193 4.49 -7.55 -0.27
CA LEU A 193 5.30 -7.13 0.88
C LEU A 193 6.66 -6.70 0.37
N VAL A 194 7.10 -5.48 0.64
CA VAL A 194 8.47 -5.08 0.34
C VAL A 194 9.40 -5.63 1.42
N VAL A 195 10.48 -6.26 0.98
CA VAL A 195 11.64 -6.60 1.82
C VAL A 195 12.70 -5.52 1.56
N PRO A 196 12.79 -4.48 2.40
CA PRO A 196 13.76 -3.41 2.22
C PRO A 196 15.18 -3.91 2.41
N MET A 197 16.17 -3.18 1.88
CA MET A 197 17.57 -3.46 2.14
C MET A 197 17.86 -3.27 3.63
N ARG A 198 18.68 -4.18 4.18
CA ARG A 198 19.17 -4.05 5.55
C ARG A 198 20.09 -2.83 5.65
N PRO A 199 19.87 -1.90 6.60
CA PRO A 199 20.72 -0.74 6.77
C PRO A 199 22.16 -1.12 7.14
N GLN A 200 23.13 -0.38 6.63
CA GLN A 200 24.53 -0.49 7.06
C GLN A 200 24.66 -0.12 8.55
N GLY A 201 25.62 -0.73 9.25
CA GLY A 201 25.83 -0.49 10.67
C GLY A 201 24.87 -1.27 11.60
N THR A 202 24.11 -2.20 11.06
CA THR A 202 23.24 -3.09 11.83
C THR A 202 23.80 -4.50 11.99
N GLU A 203 25.08 -4.72 11.64
CA GLU A 203 25.75 -6.01 11.79
C GLU A 203 25.76 -6.41 13.26
N GLY A 204 25.42 -7.67 13.54
CA GLY A 204 25.34 -8.20 14.91
C GLY A 204 24.12 -7.76 15.74
N TRP A 205 23.17 -7.02 15.16
CA TRP A 205 21.92 -6.71 15.85
C TRP A 205 21.02 -7.96 15.98
N SER A 206 20.32 -8.05 17.11
CA SER A 206 19.31 -9.09 17.31
C SER A 206 18.10 -8.89 16.37
N GLU A 207 17.31 -9.94 16.21
CA GLU A 207 16.09 -9.92 15.38
C GLU A 207 15.10 -8.86 15.91
N GLU A 208 14.93 -8.77 17.23
CA GLU A 208 14.03 -7.78 17.85
C GLU A 208 14.50 -6.35 17.58
N LYS A 209 15.81 -6.09 17.69
CA LYS A 209 16.37 -4.77 17.42
C LYS A 209 16.23 -4.39 15.94
N LEU A 210 16.40 -5.34 15.04
CA LEU A 210 16.18 -5.15 13.62
C LEU A 210 14.70 -4.92 13.30
N ALA A 211 13.81 -5.67 13.91
CA ALA A 211 12.36 -5.45 13.77
C ALA A 211 11.94 -4.05 14.24
N GLY A 212 12.59 -3.52 15.27
CA GLY A 212 12.29 -2.19 15.81
C GLY A 212 12.56 -1.02 14.87
N ILE A 213 13.40 -1.20 13.83
CA ILE A 213 13.67 -0.16 12.83
C ILE A 213 12.86 -0.34 11.52
N ILE A 214 12.09 -1.41 11.43
CA ILE A 214 11.26 -1.69 10.26
C ILE A 214 9.87 -1.13 10.51
N THR A 215 9.49 -0.14 9.73
CA THR A 215 8.18 0.49 9.82
C THR A 215 7.23 -0.06 8.76
N ARG A 216 5.93 0.11 8.97
CA ARG A 216 4.90 -0.19 7.97
C ARG A 216 5.19 0.50 6.64
N ASP A 217 5.61 1.76 6.67
CA ASP A 217 5.92 2.54 5.48
C ASP A 217 7.09 1.97 4.70
N SER A 218 8.09 1.40 5.39
CA SER A 218 9.20 0.70 4.73
C SER A 218 8.77 -0.64 4.11
N LEU A 219 7.75 -1.29 4.68
CA LEU A 219 7.18 -2.54 4.16
C LEU A 219 6.21 -2.31 2.98
N VAL A 220 5.68 -1.09 2.84
CA VAL A 220 5.00 -0.60 1.63
C VAL A 220 6.01 -0.11 0.60
N GLY A 221 7.19 0.29 1.01
CA GLY A 221 8.27 0.76 0.17
C GLY A 221 8.30 2.27 -0.05
N VAL A 222 7.53 3.06 0.72
CA VAL A 222 7.57 4.52 0.60
C VAL A 222 8.71 5.15 1.43
N THR A 223 9.23 4.42 2.43
CA THR A 223 10.41 4.81 3.20
C THR A 223 11.49 3.72 3.17
N VAL A 224 12.68 4.05 3.65
CA VAL A 224 13.79 3.10 3.85
C VAL A 224 14.13 3.03 5.34
N PRO A 225 14.37 1.81 5.91
CA PRO A 225 14.83 1.68 7.28
C PRO A 225 16.19 2.35 7.47
N THR A 226 16.40 2.95 8.64
CA THR A 226 17.68 3.54 9.04
C THR A 226 18.19 2.90 10.34
N ALA A 227 19.50 2.87 10.54
CA ALA A 227 20.11 2.33 11.77
C ALA A 227 19.92 3.22 13.01
N GLN A 228 19.20 4.34 12.87
CA GLN A 228 18.87 5.24 13.98
C GLN A 228 17.49 4.81 14.52
N ALA A 229 17.48 4.33 15.74
CA ALA A 229 16.27 4.06 16.52
C ALA A 229 16.05 5.19 17.54
#